data_6dea69424dfbfffe208d5811e310b963
#
_entry.id   6dea69424dfbfffe208d5811e310b963
#
_cell.length_a   1.000
_cell.length_b   1.000
_cell.length_c   1.000
_cell.angle_alpha   90.00
_cell.angle_beta   90.00
_cell.angle_gamma   90.00
#
_symmetry.space_group_name_H-M   'P 1'
#
loop_
_entity.id
_entity.type
_entity.pdbx_description
1 polymer ?
#
loop_
_entity_poly.entity_id
_entity_poly.type
_entity_poly.pdbx_seq_one_letter_code
_entity_poly.pdbx_strand_id
1 'polypeptide(L)'
;MQPPIDRQNCILVIPIQLTLNLKQPEGLAVFLDLVKTADVVVENYRPDVKERLGFGYEVLRQVNPRIILCSISGFGEDGPYRHRAGFDQIAQGMGGLMWITGLPEQG
;
A
#
# COMPACT_ATOMS: atom_id res chain seq x y z
N MET A 1 -29.19 0.06 -4.49
CA MET A 1 -29.15 -1.14 -3.65
C MET A 1 -28.01 -2.00 -4.16
N GLN A 2 -26.89 -2.07 -3.44
CA GLN A 2 -25.79 -2.98 -3.80
C GLN A 2 -26.20 -4.42 -3.49
N PRO A 3 -25.92 -5.38 -4.37
CA PRO A 3 -26.17 -6.78 -4.07
C PRO A 3 -25.31 -7.24 -2.87
N PRO A 4 -25.79 -8.17 -2.06
CA PRO A 4 -25.00 -8.69 -0.94
C PRO A 4 -23.73 -9.34 -1.48
N ILE A 5 -22.60 -9.02 -0.86
CA ILE A 5 -21.30 -9.65 -1.15
C ILE A 5 -21.43 -11.12 -0.73
N ASP A 6 -21.56 -12.01 -1.70
CA ASP A 6 -21.52 -13.44 -1.46
C ASP A 6 -20.09 -13.85 -1.07
N ARG A 7 -19.93 -14.31 0.17
CA ARG A 7 -18.63 -14.70 0.73
C ARG A 7 -18.00 -15.94 0.07
N GLN A 8 -18.66 -16.53 -0.90
CA GLN A 8 -18.15 -17.69 -1.65
C GLN A 8 -17.52 -17.31 -3.00
N ASN A 9 -17.63 -16.05 -3.42
CA ASN A 9 -17.04 -15.63 -4.68
C ASN A 9 -15.59 -15.18 -4.46
N CYS A 10 -14.70 -15.83 -5.18
CA CYS A 10 -13.33 -15.35 -5.37
C CYS A 10 -13.31 -13.86 -5.70
N ILE A 11 -12.35 -13.13 -5.12
CA ILE A 11 -12.11 -11.74 -5.45
C ILE A 11 -11.89 -11.64 -6.96
N LEU A 12 -12.86 -11.10 -7.68
CA LEU A 12 -12.67 -10.77 -9.09
C LEU A 12 -11.83 -9.50 -9.17
N VAL A 13 -10.55 -9.66 -9.43
CA VAL A 13 -9.65 -8.54 -9.69
C VAL A 13 -9.72 -8.24 -11.18
N ILE A 14 -10.32 -7.11 -11.55
CA ILE A 14 -10.24 -6.58 -12.92
C ILE A 14 -9.22 -5.44 -12.89
N PRO A 15 -7.94 -5.69 -13.20
CA PRO A 15 -6.92 -4.66 -13.17
C PRO A 15 -7.12 -3.72 -14.37
N ILE A 16 -7.48 -2.49 -14.09
CA ILE A 16 -7.38 -1.38 -15.04
C ILE A 16 -6.03 -0.72 -14.74
N GLN A 17 -5.15 -0.66 -15.75
CA GLN A 17 -3.86 -0.01 -15.61
C GLN A 17 -3.91 1.40 -16.17
N LEU A 18 -3.45 2.36 -15.38
CA LEU A 18 -3.28 3.75 -15.78
C LEU A 18 -1.87 4.20 -15.34
N THR A 19 -1.10 4.72 -16.29
CA THR A 19 0.22 5.28 -16.00
C THR A 19 0.10 6.76 -15.70
N LEU A 20 0.47 7.19 -14.50
CA LEU A 20 0.47 8.57 -14.06
C LEU A 20 1.84 8.96 -13.50
N ASN A 21 2.32 10.16 -13.88
CA ASN A 21 3.49 10.74 -13.24
C ASN A 21 3.05 11.60 -12.05
N LEU A 22 3.06 11.01 -10.85
CA LEU A 22 2.63 11.70 -9.62
C LEU A 22 3.57 12.82 -9.17
N LYS A 23 4.73 13.00 -9.83
CA LYS A 23 5.61 14.15 -9.58
C LYS A 23 5.15 15.41 -10.35
N GLN A 24 4.26 15.25 -11.32
CA GLN A 24 3.70 16.35 -12.07
C GLN A 24 2.32 16.70 -11.51
N PRO A 25 2.00 18.02 -11.41
CA PRO A 25 0.71 18.46 -10.86
C PRO A 25 -0.49 17.87 -11.59
N GLU A 26 -0.40 17.72 -12.90
CA GLU A 26 -1.47 17.16 -13.74
C GLU A 26 -1.71 15.67 -13.41
N GLY A 27 -0.63 14.90 -13.24
CA GLY A 27 -0.73 13.50 -12.89
C GLY A 27 -1.30 13.30 -11.48
N LEU A 28 -0.91 14.15 -10.54
CA LEU A 28 -1.47 14.15 -9.19
C LEU A 28 -2.96 14.54 -9.20
N ALA A 29 -3.35 15.53 -10.01
CA ALA A 29 -4.75 15.94 -10.12
C ALA A 29 -5.65 14.81 -10.62
N VAL A 30 -5.22 14.07 -11.65
CA VAL A 30 -5.94 12.89 -12.16
C VAL A 30 -6.05 11.80 -11.08
N PHE A 31 -4.97 11.56 -10.33
CA PHE A 31 -5.00 10.61 -9.21
C PHE A 31 -6.02 11.02 -8.13
N LEU A 32 -6.03 12.29 -7.73
CA LEU A 32 -6.98 12.79 -6.73
C LEU A 32 -8.43 12.75 -7.24
N ASP A 33 -8.65 12.92 -8.54
CA ASP A 33 -9.99 12.72 -9.13
C ASP A 33 -10.45 11.26 -9.02
N LEU A 34 -9.57 10.29 -9.21
CA LEU A 34 -9.89 8.88 -8.98
C LEU A 34 -10.20 8.59 -7.50
N VAL A 35 -9.49 9.22 -6.58
CA VAL A 35 -9.71 9.08 -5.13
C VAL A 35 -11.12 9.49 -4.72
N LYS A 36 -11.76 10.45 -5.41
CA LYS A 36 -13.15 10.85 -5.12
C LYS A 36 -14.15 9.71 -5.18
N THR A 37 -13.88 8.72 -6.01
CA THR A 37 -14.77 7.57 -6.25
C THR A 37 -14.23 6.25 -5.69
N ALA A 38 -13.00 6.27 -5.18
CA ALA A 38 -12.37 5.09 -4.59
C ALA A 38 -12.84 4.88 -3.14
N ASP A 39 -12.91 3.63 -2.71
CA ASP A 39 -13.13 3.27 -1.31
C ASP A 39 -11.81 3.07 -0.56
N VAL A 40 -10.81 2.54 -1.24
CA VAL A 40 -9.51 2.21 -0.65
C VAL A 40 -8.39 2.62 -1.59
N VAL A 41 -7.36 3.25 -1.04
CA VAL A 41 -6.07 3.46 -1.69
C VAL A 41 -5.06 2.53 -1.03
N VAL A 42 -4.38 1.72 -1.82
CA VAL A 42 -3.29 0.84 -1.35
C VAL A 42 -1.98 1.34 -1.93
N GLU A 43 -1.00 1.51 -1.09
CA GLU A 43 0.34 1.91 -1.52
C GLU A 43 1.42 1.09 -0.79
N ASN A 44 2.58 0.94 -1.41
CA ASN A 44 3.73 0.28 -0.82
C ASN A 44 5.01 1.11 -0.96
N TYR A 45 4.89 2.41 -0.89
CA TYR A 45 6.03 3.31 -0.86
C TYR A 45 6.74 3.24 0.50
N ARG A 46 7.97 3.74 0.52
CA ARG A 46 8.63 4.04 1.79
C ARG A 46 7.85 5.15 2.50
N PRO A 47 7.79 5.13 3.84
CA PRO A 47 7.27 6.26 4.60
C PRO A 47 7.84 7.59 4.08
N ASP A 48 7.11 8.67 4.16
CA ASP A 48 7.40 10.02 3.64
C ASP A 48 7.29 10.20 2.10
N VAL A 49 7.28 9.13 1.30
CA VAL A 49 7.18 9.28 -0.16
C VAL A 49 5.81 9.82 -0.58
N LYS A 50 4.75 9.33 0.04
CA LYS A 50 3.38 9.79 -0.24
C LYS A 50 3.18 11.26 0.12
N GLU A 51 3.77 11.71 1.23
CA GLU A 51 3.76 13.12 1.63
C GLU A 51 4.50 13.99 0.62
N ARG A 52 5.68 13.58 0.18
CA ARG A 52 6.48 14.29 -0.83
C ARG A 52 5.81 14.33 -2.21
N LEU A 53 5.00 13.31 -2.52
CA LEU A 53 4.22 13.25 -3.76
C LEU A 53 2.89 14.01 -3.66
N GLY A 54 2.52 14.50 -2.47
CA GLY A 54 1.34 15.31 -2.27
C GLY A 54 0.03 14.53 -2.11
N PHE A 55 0.09 13.24 -1.76
CA PHE A 55 -1.10 12.45 -1.49
C PHE A 55 -1.06 11.72 -0.13
N GLY A 56 -0.46 12.33 0.87
CA GLY A 56 -0.56 11.85 2.24
C GLY A 56 -2.01 11.73 2.72
N TYR A 57 -2.25 10.99 3.81
CA TYR A 57 -3.59 10.69 4.28
C TYR A 57 -4.49 11.92 4.47
N GLU A 58 -3.95 13.01 5.00
CA GLU A 58 -4.72 14.24 5.21
C GLU A 58 -5.24 14.84 3.90
N VAL A 59 -4.45 14.78 2.82
CA VAL A 59 -4.87 15.25 1.49
C VAL A 59 -5.97 14.33 0.94
N LEU A 60 -5.79 13.01 1.03
CA LEU A 60 -6.78 12.04 0.57
C LEU A 60 -8.12 12.20 1.31
N ARG A 61 -8.06 12.42 2.64
CA ARG A 61 -9.23 12.62 3.48
C ARG A 61 -9.98 13.92 3.15
N GLN A 62 -9.28 14.97 2.76
CA GLN A 62 -9.92 16.20 2.30
C GLN A 62 -10.68 16.01 0.99
N VAL A 63 -10.16 15.18 0.09
CA VAL A 63 -10.78 14.85 -1.20
C VAL A 63 -11.94 13.88 -1.04
N ASN A 64 -11.76 12.86 -0.20
CA ASN A 64 -12.77 11.84 0.09
C ASN A 64 -12.73 11.48 1.59
N PRO A 65 -13.64 12.01 2.41
CA PRO A 65 -13.66 11.75 3.85
C PRO A 65 -13.88 10.28 4.24
N ARG A 66 -14.31 9.44 3.30
CA ARG A 66 -14.56 8.01 3.52
C ARG A 66 -13.39 7.14 3.09
N ILE A 67 -12.33 7.70 2.55
CA ILE A 67 -11.21 6.94 2.00
C ILE A 67 -10.48 6.15 3.08
N ILE A 68 -10.13 4.93 2.76
CA ILE A 68 -9.25 4.08 3.56
C ILE A 68 -7.88 4.07 2.89
N LEU A 69 -6.84 4.49 3.60
CA LEU A 69 -5.46 4.38 3.13
C LEU A 69 -4.81 3.15 3.76
N CYS A 70 -4.42 2.20 2.91
CA CYS A 70 -3.64 1.02 3.31
C CYS A 70 -2.18 1.20 2.89
N SER A 71 -1.31 1.49 3.84
CA SER A 71 0.13 1.64 3.62
C SER A 71 0.86 0.35 3.98
N ILE A 72 1.62 -0.20 3.04
CA ILE A 72 2.41 -1.42 3.23
C ILE A 72 3.89 -1.04 3.21
N SER A 73 4.56 -1.13 4.34
CA SER A 73 5.98 -0.86 4.45
C SER A 73 6.69 -1.96 5.23
N GLY A 74 8.02 -2.05 5.10
CA GLY A 74 8.78 -3.14 5.72
C GLY A 74 8.77 -3.15 7.25
N PHE A 75 8.61 -1.98 7.88
CA PHE A 75 8.66 -1.82 9.34
C PHE A 75 7.50 -0.98 9.89
N GLY A 76 6.47 -0.75 9.11
CA GLY A 76 5.34 0.11 9.48
C GLY A 76 5.65 1.59 9.30
N GLU A 77 4.66 2.42 9.62
CA GLU A 77 4.72 3.88 9.50
C GLU A 77 5.33 4.53 10.74
N ASP A 78 5.37 3.81 11.86
CA ASP A 78 5.83 4.27 13.16
C ASP A 78 7.09 3.51 13.61
N GLY A 79 7.71 3.98 14.68
CA GLY A 79 8.79 3.29 15.33
C GLY A 79 10.18 3.60 14.77
N PRO A 80 11.24 3.08 15.45
CA PRO A 80 12.63 3.45 15.17
C PRO A 80 13.13 2.96 13.80
N TYR A 81 12.51 1.92 13.24
CA TYR A 81 12.93 1.32 11.96
C TYR A 81 12.09 1.75 10.76
N ARG A 82 11.11 2.63 10.93
CA ARG A 82 10.20 3.06 9.86
C ARG A 82 10.90 3.50 8.58
N HIS A 83 12.09 4.07 8.67
CA HIS A 83 12.86 4.55 7.51
C HIS A 83 13.74 3.48 6.86
N ARG A 84 13.81 2.27 7.44
CA ARG A 84 14.59 1.18 6.86
C ARG A 84 13.84 0.56 5.69
N ALA A 85 14.59 0.14 4.68
CA ALA A 85 14.03 -0.64 3.58
C ALA A 85 13.67 -2.05 4.07
N GLY A 86 12.46 -2.50 3.77
CA GLY A 86 11.97 -3.85 4.08
C GLY A 86 11.98 -4.72 2.83
N PHE A 87 13.18 -5.10 2.36
CA PHE A 87 13.29 -6.08 1.29
C PHE A 87 13.00 -7.49 1.80
N ASP A 88 12.67 -8.40 0.89
CA ASP A 88 12.25 -9.77 1.20
C ASP A 88 13.23 -10.50 2.13
N GLN A 89 14.53 -10.47 1.87
CA GLN A 89 15.54 -11.10 2.74
C GLN A 89 15.57 -10.51 4.16
N ILE A 90 15.31 -9.21 4.29
CA ILE A 90 15.25 -8.56 5.62
C ILE A 90 14.01 -9.03 6.37
N ALA A 91 12.87 -9.10 5.69
CA ALA A 91 11.63 -9.59 6.27
C ALA A 91 11.74 -11.06 6.69
N GLN A 92 12.34 -11.92 5.86
CA GLN A 92 12.58 -13.32 6.17
C GLN A 92 13.56 -13.50 7.35
N GLY A 93 14.65 -12.72 7.38
CA GLY A 93 15.64 -12.78 8.46
C GLY A 93 15.07 -12.32 9.79
N MET A 94 14.46 -11.13 9.82
CA MET A 94 13.91 -10.54 11.05
C MET A 94 12.63 -11.24 11.51
N GLY A 95 11.83 -11.76 10.57
CA GLY A 95 10.63 -12.56 10.88
C GLY A 95 10.92 -14.00 11.31
N GLY A 96 12.19 -14.42 11.28
CA GLY A 96 12.59 -15.76 11.70
C GLY A 96 12.42 -16.85 10.64
N LEU A 97 11.90 -16.53 9.45
CA LEU A 97 11.67 -17.53 8.40
C LEU A 97 12.98 -18.20 7.96
N MET A 98 14.06 -17.42 7.84
CA MET A 98 15.39 -17.98 7.50
C MET A 98 15.90 -18.96 8.57
N TRP A 99 15.56 -18.73 9.83
CA TRP A 99 15.96 -19.61 10.94
C TRP A 99 15.26 -20.96 10.86
N ILE A 100 13.94 -20.95 10.61
CA ILE A 100 13.16 -22.20 10.56
C ILE A 100 13.31 -22.98 9.26
N THR A 101 13.81 -22.35 8.20
CA THR A 101 14.00 -23.01 6.91
C THR A 101 15.19 -23.98 6.95
N GLY A 102 16.24 -23.70 7.75
CA GLY A 102 17.37 -24.60 7.98
C GLY A 102 18.11 -25.07 6.72
N LEU A 103 19.16 -25.85 6.92
CA LEU A 103 19.78 -26.64 5.86
C LEU A 103 19.12 -28.03 5.81
N PRO A 104 19.04 -28.70 4.65
CA PRO A 104 18.32 -29.97 4.51
C PRO A 104 18.77 -31.12 5.44
N GLU A 105 19.93 -31.00 6.04
CA GLU A 105 20.55 -32.04 6.90
C GLU A 105 20.63 -31.62 8.38
N GLN A 106 20.04 -30.49 8.78
CA GLN A 106 20.11 -29.96 10.14
C GLN A 106 18.73 -29.89 10.83
N GLY A 107 17.77 -30.66 10.37
CA GLY A 107 16.44 -30.79 10.98
C GLY A 107 16.44 -31.71 12.21
#